data_5d9d55ad2453e73eac3fa018d266ee96
#
_entry.id   5d9d55ad2453e73eac3fa018d266ee96
#
_cell.length_a   1.000
_cell.length_b   1.000
_cell.length_c   1.000
_cell.angle_alpha   90.00
_cell.angle_beta   90.00
_cell.angle_gamma   90.00
#
_symmetry.space_group_name_H-M   'P 1'
#
loop_
_entity.id
_entity.type
_entity.pdbx_description
1 polymer ?
#
loop_
_entity_poly.entity_id
_entity_poly.type
_entity_poly.pdbx_seq_one_letter_code
_entity_poly.pdbx_strand_id
1 'polypeptide(L)'
;MVCFFLFYRIRGFGAFFHDLIGILEPFIYGFVIAYVLRPTCRWWEKELRKLLVRAHVKHAQGIASALAITFCELLTLTIVTALFMLVIPQVITSILSLVSVLPDQLDNSNKWLHDMLEKYPTMQQSWDGLYAELSTRLREWLKTDLTPMLQTIINGLSNQVVNIVGFLKNAFLGLIVSIYLLAGRKRFLAQGRLILYGVFKEKWAKLIEDEIIYADKMFSGFLMGKLVDSLIIGVICFIGTYMMGIKSALLVSVVVGVTNIIPFFGPYIGAVPSTLWLLLENPLHAFYFLIFVIV
;
A
#
# COMPACT_ATOMS: atom_id res chain seq x y z
N MET A 1 28.31 -36.38 -18.09
CA MET A 1 27.53 -36.89 -16.95
C MET A 1 27.37 -35.87 -15.83
N VAL A 2 28.43 -35.23 -15.35
CA VAL A 2 28.37 -34.23 -14.24
C VAL A 2 27.48 -33.03 -14.58
N CYS A 3 27.58 -32.46 -15.78
CA CYS A 3 26.72 -31.34 -16.22
C CYS A 3 25.23 -31.72 -16.30
N PHE A 4 24.91 -32.92 -16.73
CA PHE A 4 23.52 -33.40 -16.78
C PHE A 4 22.92 -33.57 -15.38
N PHE A 5 23.71 -34.07 -14.43
CA PHE A 5 23.32 -34.15 -13.01
C PHE A 5 23.12 -32.78 -12.36
N LEU A 6 23.99 -31.81 -12.71
CA LEU A 6 23.82 -30.41 -12.25
C LEU A 6 22.54 -29.79 -12.81
N PHE A 7 22.25 -29.96 -14.11
CA PHE A 7 21.02 -29.43 -14.74
C PHE A 7 19.75 -30.10 -14.22
N TYR A 8 19.77 -31.40 -13.95
CA TYR A 8 18.63 -32.13 -13.38
C TYR A 8 18.37 -31.71 -11.90
N ARG A 9 19.44 -31.42 -11.16
CA ARG A 9 19.38 -31.00 -9.78
C ARG A 9 18.99 -29.52 -9.63
N ILE A 10 19.22 -28.67 -10.64
CA ILE A 10 18.80 -27.25 -10.64
C ILE A 10 17.26 -27.11 -10.56
N ARG A 11 16.49 -27.98 -11.20
CA ARG A 11 15.03 -28.01 -11.06
C ARG A 11 14.57 -28.35 -9.64
N GLY A 12 15.24 -29.27 -8.97
CA GLY A 12 14.99 -29.60 -7.58
C GLY A 12 15.44 -28.47 -6.62
N PHE A 13 16.50 -27.74 -6.94
CA PHE A 13 16.92 -26.56 -6.19
C PHE A 13 15.90 -25.42 -6.26
N GLY A 14 15.33 -25.16 -7.44
CA GLY A 14 14.29 -24.16 -7.61
C GLY A 14 13.04 -24.48 -6.77
N ALA A 15 12.57 -25.73 -6.79
CA ALA A 15 11.46 -26.18 -5.97
C ALA A 15 11.78 -26.07 -4.46
N PHE A 16 12.98 -26.51 -4.06
CA PHE A 16 13.42 -26.41 -2.65
C PHE A 16 13.45 -24.95 -2.15
N PHE A 17 14.01 -24.02 -2.93
CA PHE A 17 14.01 -22.60 -2.56
C PHE A 17 12.61 -22.00 -2.53
N HIS A 18 11.74 -22.40 -3.46
CA HIS A 18 10.34 -21.97 -3.48
C HIS A 18 9.61 -22.44 -2.21
N ASP A 19 9.74 -23.70 -1.85
CA ASP A 19 9.12 -24.26 -0.65
C ASP A 19 9.72 -23.64 0.62
N LEU A 20 11.04 -23.41 0.65
CA LEU A 20 11.71 -22.73 1.77
C LEU A 20 11.22 -21.29 1.94
N ILE A 21 11.07 -20.54 0.85
CA ILE A 21 10.51 -19.18 0.89
C ILE A 21 9.08 -19.23 1.39
N GLY A 22 8.25 -20.17 0.93
CA GLY A 22 6.87 -20.34 1.39
C GLY A 22 6.77 -20.59 2.90
N ILE A 23 7.69 -21.40 3.47
CA ILE A 23 7.77 -21.63 4.92
C ILE A 23 8.23 -20.37 5.65
N LEU A 24 9.13 -19.58 5.04
CA LEU A 24 9.69 -18.38 5.64
C LEU A 24 8.80 -17.12 5.47
N GLU A 25 7.79 -17.15 4.60
CA GLU A 25 6.89 -16.00 4.36
C GLU A 25 6.36 -15.35 5.64
N PRO A 26 5.79 -16.08 6.61
CA PRO A 26 5.28 -15.45 7.84
C PRO A 26 6.38 -14.77 8.66
N PHE A 27 7.60 -15.33 8.62
CA PHE A 27 8.76 -14.74 9.32
C PHE A 27 9.25 -13.48 8.63
N ILE A 28 9.24 -13.45 7.28
CA ILE A 28 9.58 -12.26 6.51
C ILE A 28 8.55 -11.16 6.78
N TYR A 29 7.25 -11.48 6.73
CA TYR A 29 6.19 -10.51 7.06
C TYR A 29 6.33 -10.01 8.50
N GLY A 30 6.55 -10.91 9.46
CA GLY A 30 6.76 -10.54 10.85
C GLY A 30 7.99 -9.65 11.07
N PHE A 31 9.08 -9.91 10.35
CA PHE A 31 10.28 -9.08 10.40
C PHE A 31 10.02 -7.68 9.83
N VAL A 32 9.35 -7.58 8.68
CA VAL A 32 9.00 -6.29 8.05
C VAL A 32 8.07 -5.48 8.97
N ILE A 33 7.02 -6.11 9.51
CA ILE A 33 6.08 -5.47 10.44
C ILE A 33 6.84 -4.99 11.69
N ALA A 34 7.63 -5.86 12.31
CA ALA A 34 8.43 -5.51 13.49
C ALA A 34 9.39 -4.34 13.22
N TYR A 35 10.01 -4.32 12.04
CA TYR A 35 10.95 -3.28 11.65
C TYR A 35 10.26 -1.93 11.47
N VAL A 36 9.13 -1.91 10.76
CA VAL A 36 8.33 -0.68 10.53
C VAL A 36 7.75 -0.14 11.82
N LEU A 37 7.26 -1.03 12.72
CA LEU A 37 6.67 -0.63 14.00
C LEU A 37 7.69 -0.26 15.08
N ARG A 38 8.93 -0.68 14.92
CA ARG A 38 10.01 -0.48 15.91
C ARG A 38 10.14 0.98 16.40
N PRO A 39 10.17 2.02 15.54
CA PRO A 39 10.29 3.40 16.01
C PRO A 39 9.07 3.86 16.78
N THR A 40 7.86 3.54 16.31
CA THR A 40 6.60 3.87 16.98
C THR A 40 6.47 3.16 18.33
N CYS A 41 6.77 1.85 18.38
CA CYS A 41 6.78 1.09 19.63
C CYS A 41 7.78 1.65 20.66
N ARG A 42 8.99 2.07 20.22
CA ARG A 42 9.98 2.69 21.11
C ARG A 42 9.49 4.01 21.70
N TRP A 43 8.80 4.81 20.93
CA TRP A 43 8.23 6.07 21.40
C TRP A 43 7.16 5.82 22.48
N TRP A 44 6.20 4.93 22.20
CA TRP A 44 5.18 4.54 23.15
C TRP A 44 5.75 3.86 24.42
N GLU A 45 6.72 2.96 24.27
CA GLU A 45 7.41 2.33 25.39
C GLU A 45 8.05 3.36 26.33
N LYS A 46 8.70 4.40 25.74
CA LYS A 46 9.32 5.47 26.52
C LYS A 46 8.29 6.26 27.33
N GLU A 47 7.16 6.63 26.72
CA GLU A 47 6.11 7.39 27.40
C GLU A 47 5.39 6.56 28.48
N LEU A 48 5.00 5.35 28.13
CA LEU A 48 4.37 4.40 29.08
C LEU A 48 5.30 4.10 30.27
N ARG A 49 6.60 3.93 30.02
CA ARG A 49 7.57 3.72 31.08
C ARG A 49 7.63 4.90 32.04
N LYS A 50 7.60 6.15 31.54
CA LYS A 50 7.57 7.34 32.40
C LYS A 50 6.34 7.34 33.32
N LEU A 51 5.17 6.99 32.77
CA LEU A 51 3.92 6.92 33.54
C LEU A 51 3.96 5.81 34.59
N LEU A 52 4.40 4.59 34.23
CA LEU A 52 4.45 3.45 35.13
C LEU A 52 5.50 3.62 36.26
N VAL A 53 6.62 4.28 35.98
CA VAL A 53 7.62 4.62 37.00
C VAL A 53 7.05 5.63 38.00
N ARG A 54 6.30 6.64 37.52
CA ARG A 54 5.59 7.59 38.41
C ARG A 54 4.53 6.90 39.29
N ALA A 55 3.89 5.86 38.76
CA ALA A 55 2.90 5.05 39.47
C ALA A 55 3.53 3.97 40.40
N HIS A 56 4.86 3.97 40.58
CA HIS A 56 5.59 3.02 41.44
C HIS A 56 5.33 1.54 41.10
N VAL A 57 5.04 1.21 39.84
CA VAL A 57 4.75 -0.17 39.39
C VAL A 57 6.02 -1.00 39.39
N LYS A 58 6.01 -2.16 40.07
CA LYS A 58 7.10 -3.15 40.02
C LYS A 58 7.20 -3.68 38.58
N HIS A 59 8.41 -3.81 38.02
CA HIS A 59 8.68 -4.25 36.65
C HIS A 59 8.16 -3.32 35.55
N ALA A 60 8.09 -2.00 35.82
CA ALA A 60 7.60 -0.98 34.89
C ALA A 60 8.16 -1.08 33.47
N GLN A 61 9.43 -1.52 33.29
CA GLN A 61 10.06 -1.65 31.97
C GLN A 61 9.46 -2.82 31.16
N GLY A 62 9.23 -3.98 31.76
CA GLY A 62 8.65 -5.15 31.07
C GLY A 62 7.20 -4.88 30.68
N ILE A 63 6.43 -4.34 31.63
CA ILE A 63 5.01 -3.97 31.40
C ILE A 63 4.87 -2.88 30.34
N ALA A 64 5.69 -1.85 30.39
CA ALA A 64 5.69 -0.77 29.37
C ALA A 64 5.99 -1.32 27.97
N SER A 65 6.97 -2.21 27.85
CA SER A 65 7.32 -2.83 26.57
C SER A 65 6.19 -3.70 26.02
N ALA A 66 5.59 -4.55 26.88
CA ALA A 66 4.47 -5.41 26.48
C ALA A 66 3.26 -4.59 26.04
N LEU A 67 2.84 -3.57 26.83
CA LEU A 67 1.72 -2.71 26.50
C LEU A 67 1.98 -1.89 25.23
N ALA A 68 3.19 -1.35 25.03
CA ALA A 68 3.54 -0.60 23.83
C ALA A 68 3.47 -1.47 22.57
N ILE A 69 4.01 -2.69 22.62
CA ILE A 69 3.98 -3.63 21.50
C ILE A 69 2.52 -4.00 21.17
N THR A 70 1.74 -4.44 22.16
CA THR A 70 0.34 -4.83 21.96
C THR A 70 -0.49 -3.68 21.41
N PHE A 71 -0.30 -2.47 21.93
CA PHE A 71 -0.99 -1.28 21.44
C PHE A 71 -0.62 -0.96 19.98
N CYS A 72 0.67 -0.95 19.63
CA CYS A 72 1.12 -0.68 18.27
C CYS A 72 0.61 -1.73 17.27
N GLU A 73 0.62 -3.02 17.64
CA GLU A 73 0.11 -4.10 16.80
C GLU A 73 -1.40 -3.98 16.57
N LEU A 74 -2.18 -3.75 17.63
CA LEU A 74 -3.62 -3.55 17.53
C LEU A 74 -3.96 -2.31 16.68
N LEU A 75 -3.25 -1.21 16.89
CA LEU A 75 -3.44 0.01 16.12
C LEU A 75 -3.14 -0.23 14.64
N THR A 76 -2.03 -0.90 14.34
CA THR A 76 -1.65 -1.22 12.96
C THR A 76 -2.66 -2.17 12.31
N LEU A 77 -3.08 -3.22 13.02
CA LEU A 77 -4.11 -4.13 12.52
C LEU A 77 -5.41 -3.39 12.23
N THR A 78 -5.83 -2.49 13.12
CA THR A 78 -7.05 -1.69 12.94
C THR A 78 -6.92 -0.77 11.73
N ILE A 79 -5.80 -0.06 11.59
CA ILE A 79 -5.56 0.84 10.45
C ILE A 79 -5.53 0.05 9.14
N VAL A 80 -4.77 -1.04 9.07
CA VAL A 80 -4.67 -1.87 7.87
C VAL A 80 -6.03 -2.44 7.48
N THR A 81 -6.79 -2.99 8.46
CA THR A 81 -8.13 -3.53 8.20
C THR A 81 -9.10 -2.45 7.72
N ALA A 82 -9.10 -1.29 8.38
CA ALA A 82 -9.94 -0.16 7.98
C ALA A 82 -9.61 0.32 6.56
N LEU A 83 -8.33 0.38 6.21
CA LEU A 83 -7.88 0.74 4.86
C LEU A 83 -8.34 -0.26 3.82
N PHE A 84 -8.16 -1.55 4.07
CA PHE A 84 -8.64 -2.59 3.15
C PHE A 84 -10.16 -2.51 2.96
N MET A 85 -10.92 -2.31 4.05
CA MET A 85 -12.38 -2.19 4.00
C MET A 85 -12.86 -0.92 3.30
N LEU A 86 -12.11 0.18 3.37
CA LEU A 86 -12.46 1.44 2.71
C LEU A 86 -12.00 1.47 1.24
N VAL A 87 -10.74 1.11 0.98
CA VAL A 87 -10.11 1.34 -0.32
C VAL A 87 -10.54 0.29 -1.35
N ILE A 88 -10.55 -1.00 -0.99
CA ILE A 88 -10.84 -2.06 -1.97
C ILE A 88 -12.24 -1.95 -2.56
N PRO A 89 -13.34 -1.87 -1.76
CA PRO A 89 -14.67 -1.72 -2.32
C PRO A 89 -14.81 -0.44 -3.15
N GLN A 90 -14.18 0.65 -2.71
CA GLN A 90 -14.22 1.93 -3.40
C GLN A 90 -13.54 1.87 -4.78
N VAL A 91 -12.36 1.27 -4.87
CA VAL A 91 -11.66 1.09 -6.16
C VAL A 91 -12.49 0.23 -7.10
N ILE A 92 -13.06 -0.88 -6.61
CA ILE A 92 -13.90 -1.76 -7.42
C ILE A 92 -15.13 -1.02 -7.93
N THR A 93 -15.87 -0.33 -7.05
CA THR A 93 -17.07 0.42 -7.43
C THR A 93 -16.74 1.57 -8.39
N SER A 94 -15.60 2.26 -8.20
CA SER A 94 -15.13 3.31 -9.12
C SER A 94 -14.88 2.77 -10.52
N ILE A 95 -14.19 1.65 -10.64
CA ILE A 95 -13.88 1.06 -11.94
C ILE A 95 -15.16 0.53 -12.61
N LEU A 96 -16.05 -0.14 -11.86
CA LEU A 96 -17.34 -0.62 -12.39
C LEU A 96 -18.22 0.54 -12.87
N SER A 97 -18.27 1.63 -12.12
CA SER A 97 -19.03 2.83 -12.48
C SER A 97 -18.44 3.50 -13.73
N LEU A 98 -17.10 3.53 -13.88
CA LEU A 98 -16.46 4.01 -15.12
C LEU A 98 -16.92 3.23 -16.34
N VAL A 99 -16.91 1.89 -16.25
CA VAL A 99 -17.33 1.02 -17.37
C VAL A 99 -18.78 1.29 -17.77
N SER A 100 -19.67 1.56 -16.80
CA SER A 100 -21.08 1.81 -17.07
C SER A 100 -21.39 3.24 -17.52
N VAL A 101 -20.70 4.24 -16.98
CA VAL A 101 -21.03 5.66 -17.21
C VAL A 101 -20.25 6.25 -18.39
N LEU A 102 -19.06 5.73 -18.67
CA LEU A 102 -18.20 6.29 -19.73
C LEU A 102 -18.84 6.29 -21.14
N PRO A 103 -19.55 5.24 -21.59
CA PRO A 103 -20.26 5.26 -22.86
C PRO A 103 -21.33 6.35 -22.92
N ASP A 104 -22.13 6.50 -21.87
CA ASP A 104 -23.20 7.50 -21.81
C ASP A 104 -22.66 8.94 -21.79
N GLN A 105 -21.55 9.16 -21.09
CA GLN A 105 -20.89 10.48 -21.07
C GLN A 105 -20.31 10.85 -22.43
N LEU A 106 -19.76 9.88 -23.17
CA LEU A 106 -19.30 10.11 -24.53
C LEU A 106 -20.46 10.46 -25.47
N ASP A 107 -21.57 9.72 -25.36
CA ASP A 107 -22.76 9.99 -26.17
C ASP A 107 -23.35 11.38 -25.87
N ASN A 108 -23.36 11.80 -24.61
CA ASN A 108 -23.79 13.13 -24.20
C ASN A 108 -22.84 14.24 -24.67
N SER A 109 -21.53 13.99 -24.55
CA SER A 109 -20.52 14.92 -25.05
C SER A 109 -20.59 15.08 -26.57
N ASN A 110 -20.88 13.98 -27.28
CA ASN A 110 -21.08 14.01 -28.72
C ASN A 110 -22.30 14.87 -29.13
N LYS A 111 -23.42 14.69 -28.43
CA LYS A 111 -24.65 15.52 -28.70
C LYS A 111 -24.34 16.99 -28.50
N TRP A 112 -23.71 17.35 -27.38
CA TRP A 112 -23.36 18.74 -27.09
C TRP A 112 -22.42 19.35 -28.14
N LEU A 113 -21.41 18.60 -28.61
CA LEU A 113 -20.48 19.04 -29.62
C LEU A 113 -21.15 19.14 -31.02
N HIS A 114 -22.03 18.18 -31.32
CA HIS A 114 -22.83 18.17 -32.53
C HIS A 114 -23.72 19.43 -32.63
N ASP A 115 -24.38 19.79 -31.52
CA ASP A 115 -25.19 21.01 -31.43
C ASP A 115 -24.35 22.29 -31.60
N MET A 116 -23.13 22.30 -31.05
CA MET A 116 -22.18 23.42 -31.23
C MET A 116 -21.66 23.54 -32.66
N LEU A 117 -21.44 22.42 -33.35
CA LEU A 117 -20.88 22.36 -34.69
C LEU A 117 -21.94 22.45 -35.78
N GLU A 118 -23.22 22.59 -35.45
CA GLU A 118 -24.33 22.71 -36.42
C GLU A 118 -24.12 23.83 -37.46
N LYS A 119 -23.41 24.90 -37.04
CA LYS A 119 -23.06 26.04 -37.94
C LYS A 119 -21.86 25.78 -38.85
N TYR A 120 -21.13 24.65 -38.66
CA TYR A 120 -19.88 24.36 -39.38
C TYR A 120 -19.89 22.91 -39.93
N PRO A 121 -20.61 22.67 -41.07
CA PRO A 121 -20.87 21.30 -41.55
C PRO A 121 -19.62 20.49 -41.91
N THR A 122 -18.55 21.15 -42.36
CA THR A 122 -17.28 20.47 -42.67
C THR A 122 -16.57 19.93 -41.40
N MET A 123 -16.62 20.70 -40.30
CA MET A 123 -16.09 20.27 -39.00
C MET A 123 -16.96 19.18 -38.36
N GLN A 124 -18.26 19.28 -38.51
CA GLN A 124 -19.23 18.31 -38.04
C GLN A 124 -18.98 16.93 -38.65
N GLN A 125 -18.83 16.83 -39.98
CA GLN A 125 -18.54 15.57 -40.66
C GLN A 125 -17.21 14.94 -40.22
N SER A 126 -16.17 15.76 -40.04
CA SER A 126 -14.87 15.28 -39.52
C SER A 126 -14.98 14.79 -38.09
N TRP A 127 -15.76 15.47 -37.26
CA TRP A 127 -16.03 15.07 -35.88
C TRP A 127 -16.80 13.74 -35.80
N ASP A 128 -17.87 13.61 -36.58
CA ASP A 128 -18.69 12.39 -36.58
C ASP A 128 -17.87 11.16 -36.97
N GLY A 129 -16.96 11.29 -37.94
CA GLY A 129 -16.03 10.22 -38.30
C GLY A 129 -15.07 9.83 -37.17
N LEU A 130 -14.48 10.84 -36.51
CA LEU A 130 -13.57 10.66 -35.37
C LEU A 130 -14.30 10.05 -34.16
N TYR A 131 -15.50 10.54 -33.87
CA TYR A 131 -16.32 10.03 -32.77
C TYR A 131 -16.73 8.59 -33.00
N ALA A 132 -17.18 8.21 -34.21
CA ALA A 132 -17.57 6.85 -34.54
C ALA A 132 -16.39 5.87 -34.33
N GLU A 133 -15.18 6.24 -34.76
CA GLU A 133 -13.99 5.41 -34.55
C GLU A 133 -13.62 5.31 -33.07
N LEU A 134 -13.56 6.44 -32.36
CA LEU A 134 -13.21 6.47 -30.94
C LEU A 134 -14.22 5.72 -30.08
N SER A 135 -15.50 5.94 -30.31
CA SER A 135 -16.57 5.28 -29.54
C SER A 135 -16.58 3.77 -29.78
N THR A 136 -16.35 3.31 -31.01
CA THR A 136 -16.26 1.89 -31.34
C THR A 136 -15.05 1.25 -30.69
N ARG A 137 -13.85 1.83 -30.84
CA ARG A 137 -12.63 1.32 -30.19
C ARG A 137 -12.74 1.28 -28.67
N LEU A 138 -13.33 2.32 -28.06
CA LEU A 138 -13.50 2.38 -26.63
C LEU A 138 -14.50 1.32 -26.13
N ARG A 139 -15.65 1.16 -26.82
CA ARG A 139 -16.64 0.13 -26.49
C ARG A 139 -16.08 -1.29 -26.65
N GLU A 140 -15.26 -1.52 -27.67
CA GLU A 140 -14.54 -2.80 -27.86
C GLU A 140 -13.55 -3.03 -26.72
N TRP A 141 -12.70 -2.05 -26.41
CA TRP A 141 -11.73 -2.15 -25.31
C TRP A 141 -12.41 -2.38 -23.96
N LEU A 142 -13.52 -1.66 -23.68
CA LEU A 142 -14.30 -1.87 -22.47
C LEU A 142 -14.85 -3.30 -22.37
N LYS A 143 -15.33 -3.86 -23.49
CA LYS A 143 -15.91 -5.21 -23.52
C LYS A 143 -14.87 -6.32 -23.55
N THR A 144 -13.81 -6.19 -24.38
CA THR A 144 -12.81 -7.25 -24.62
C THR A 144 -11.71 -7.31 -23.58
N ASP A 145 -11.27 -6.15 -23.09
CA ASP A 145 -10.10 -6.08 -22.20
C ASP A 145 -10.49 -5.75 -20.75
N LEU A 146 -11.22 -4.66 -20.56
CA LEU A 146 -11.50 -4.16 -19.22
C LEU A 146 -12.52 -5.01 -18.47
N THR A 147 -13.66 -5.34 -19.09
CA THR A 147 -14.71 -6.13 -18.43
C THR A 147 -14.24 -7.52 -18.01
N PRO A 148 -13.55 -8.32 -18.85
CA PRO A 148 -12.99 -9.60 -18.42
C PRO A 148 -11.92 -9.46 -17.34
N MET A 149 -11.06 -8.43 -17.42
CA MET A 149 -10.09 -8.14 -16.38
C MET A 149 -10.75 -7.86 -15.03
N LEU A 150 -11.81 -7.05 -15.03
CA LEU A 150 -12.59 -6.76 -13.81
C LEU A 150 -13.31 -8.00 -13.29
N GLN A 151 -13.93 -8.78 -14.17
CA GLN A 151 -14.54 -10.06 -13.79
C GLN A 151 -13.51 -11.01 -13.18
N THR A 152 -12.30 -11.06 -13.74
CA THR A 152 -11.19 -11.86 -13.19
C THR A 152 -10.80 -11.35 -11.80
N ILE A 153 -10.75 -10.04 -11.59
CA ILE A 153 -10.46 -9.44 -10.27
C ILE A 153 -11.62 -9.74 -9.30
N ILE A 154 -12.87 -9.53 -9.70
CA ILE A 154 -14.06 -9.78 -8.86
C ILE A 154 -14.21 -11.28 -8.56
N ASN A 155 -14.07 -12.13 -9.55
CA ASN A 155 -14.09 -13.58 -9.39
C ASN A 155 -12.87 -14.06 -8.60
N GLY A 156 -11.72 -13.44 -8.82
CA GLY A 156 -10.52 -13.62 -8.03
C GLY A 156 -10.75 -13.27 -6.56
N LEU A 157 -11.41 -12.17 -6.26
CA LEU A 157 -11.81 -11.81 -4.89
C LEU A 157 -12.84 -12.80 -4.32
N SER A 158 -13.77 -13.29 -5.12
CA SER A 158 -14.77 -14.29 -4.71
C SER A 158 -14.15 -15.70 -4.53
N ASN A 159 -13.26 -16.11 -5.42
CA ASN A 159 -12.52 -17.38 -5.31
C ASN A 159 -11.34 -17.30 -4.34
N GLN A 160 -10.85 -16.09 -4.06
CA GLN A 160 -9.77 -15.84 -3.10
C GLN A 160 -10.24 -15.74 -1.65
N VAL A 161 -11.51 -16.02 -1.33
CA VAL A 161 -11.87 -16.27 0.07
C VAL A 161 -10.97 -17.34 0.66
N VAL A 162 -10.57 -18.35 -0.12
CA VAL A 162 -9.56 -19.36 0.27
C VAL A 162 -8.15 -18.75 0.37
N ASN A 163 -7.76 -17.85 -0.54
CA ASN A 163 -6.47 -17.16 -0.49
C ASN A 163 -6.45 -16.03 0.55
N ILE A 164 -7.59 -15.36 0.82
CA ILE A 164 -7.73 -14.41 1.93
C ILE A 164 -7.51 -15.14 3.27
N VAL A 165 -8.04 -16.35 3.43
CA VAL A 165 -7.77 -17.17 4.62
C VAL A 165 -6.28 -17.52 4.71
N GLY A 166 -5.64 -17.84 3.59
CA GLY A 166 -4.18 -18.06 3.52
C GLY A 166 -3.39 -16.81 3.87
N PHE A 167 -3.77 -15.67 3.29
CA PHE A 167 -3.15 -14.36 3.60
C PHE A 167 -3.37 -13.96 5.06
N LEU A 168 -4.60 -14.08 5.58
CA LEU A 168 -4.92 -13.80 6.99
C LEU A 168 -4.14 -14.72 7.93
N LYS A 169 -4.01 -16.01 7.60
CA LYS A 169 -3.18 -16.95 8.35
C LYS A 169 -1.72 -16.49 8.38
N ASN A 170 -1.14 -16.15 7.24
CA ASN A 170 0.24 -15.70 7.15
C ASN A 170 0.45 -14.33 7.82
N ALA A 171 -0.50 -13.41 7.67
CA ALA A 171 -0.50 -12.12 8.37
C ALA A 171 -0.60 -12.30 9.89
N PHE A 172 -1.49 -13.17 10.36
CA PHE A 172 -1.63 -13.49 11.79
C PHE A 172 -0.36 -14.15 12.35
N LEU A 173 0.23 -15.10 11.64
CA LEU A 173 1.53 -15.67 12.01
C LEU A 173 2.64 -14.60 11.97
N GLY A 174 2.62 -13.72 10.96
CA GLY A 174 3.53 -12.58 10.90
C GLY A 174 3.40 -11.63 12.08
N LEU A 175 2.17 -11.33 12.54
CA LEU A 175 1.93 -10.54 13.74
C LEU A 175 2.51 -11.22 15.00
N ILE A 176 2.31 -12.52 15.18
CA ILE A 176 2.90 -13.27 16.29
C ILE A 176 4.43 -13.20 16.25
N VAL A 177 5.01 -13.40 15.06
CA VAL A 177 6.46 -13.29 14.85
C VAL A 177 6.95 -11.87 15.13
N SER A 178 6.21 -10.85 14.71
CA SER A 178 6.58 -9.44 14.94
C SER A 178 6.59 -9.10 16.44
N ILE A 179 5.58 -9.54 17.19
CA ILE A 179 5.54 -9.40 18.66
C ILE A 179 6.78 -10.06 19.29
N TYR A 180 7.09 -11.28 18.86
CA TYR A 180 8.26 -12.01 19.37
C TYR A 180 9.58 -11.30 19.06
N LEU A 181 9.73 -10.78 17.83
CA LEU A 181 10.92 -10.04 17.42
C LEU A 181 11.05 -8.68 18.16
N LEU A 182 9.95 -7.95 18.33
CA LEU A 182 9.93 -6.69 19.07
C LEU A 182 10.23 -6.89 20.55
N ALA A 183 9.64 -7.89 21.18
CA ALA A 183 9.87 -8.22 22.58
C ALA A 183 11.31 -8.71 22.82
N GLY A 184 11.82 -9.58 21.93
CA GLY A 184 13.16 -10.18 21.99
C GLY A 184 14.28 -9.34 21.37
N ARG A 185 14.00 -8.16 20.84
CA ARG A 185 14.92 -7.35 20.00
C ARG A 185 16.34 -7.21 20.58
N LYS A 186 16.47 -6.96 21.89
CA LYS A 186 17.78 -6.81 22.54
C LYS A 186 18.59 -8.11 22.51
N ARG A 187 17.89 -9.23 22.71
CA ARG A 187 18.49 -10.57 22.70
C ARG A 187 18.94 -10.95 21.29
N PHE A 188 18.10 -10.73 20.30
CA PHE A 188 18.44 -11.01 18.89
C PHE A 188 19.62 -10.19 18.40
N LEU A 189 19.67 -8.89 18.72
CA LEU A 189 20.79 -8.04 18.38
C LEU A 189 22.09 -8.50 19.06
N ALA A 190 22.04 -8.90 20.34
CA ALA A 190 23.21 -9.43 21.04
C ALA A 190 23.68 -10.76 20.43
N GLN A 191 22.75 -11.66 20.08
CA GLN A 191 23.06 -12.92 19.41
C GLN A 191 23.68 -12.68 18.02
N GLY A 192 23.11 -11.74 17.23
CA GLY A 192 23.65 -11.35 15.92
C GLY A 192 25.11 -10.83 16.04
N ARG A 193 25.39 -10.01 17.04
CA ARG A 193 26.75 -9.57 17.34
C ARG A 193 27.69 -10.73 17.68
N LEU A 194 27.25 -11.64 18.56
CA LEU A 194 28.05 -12.82 18.91
C LEU A 194 28.41 -13.67 17.69
N ILE A 195 27.45 -13.89 16.79
CA ILE A 195 27.68 -14.63 15.54
C ILE A 195 28.67 -13.86 14.67
N LEU A 196 28.47 -12.54 14.51
CA LEU A 196 29.35 -11.70 13.68
C LEU A 196 30.81 -11.75 14.14
N TYR A 197 31.03 -11.59 15.47
CA TYR A 197 32.39 -11.62 16.04
C TYR A 197 32.95 -13.05 16.16
N GLY A 198 32.10 -14.09 16.12
CA GLY A 198 32.54 -15.48 16.08
C GLY A 198 32.96 -15.96 14.70
N VAL A 199 32.38 -15.40 13.63
CA VAL A 199 32.65 -15.81 12.25
C VAL A 199 33.74 -14.96 11.59
N PHE A 200 33.77 -13.66 11.88
CA PHE A 200 34.69 -12.71 11.25
C PHE A 200 35.80 -12.25 12.21
N LYS A 201 36.96 -11.92 11.67
CA LYS A 201 38.04 -11.26 12.43
C LYS A 201 37.53 -9.92 12.97
N GLU A 202 37.98 -9.53 14.15
CA GLU A 202 37.51 -8.34 14.88
C GLU A 202 37.42 -7.07 14.02
N LYS A 203 38.44 -6.81 13.16
CA LYS A 203 38.46 -5.66 12.26
C LYS A 203 37.29 -5.66 11.28
N TRP A 204 36.97 -6.81 10.67
CA TRP A 204 35.85 -6.96 9.73
C TRP A 204 34.53 -6.98 10.43
N ALA A 205 34.44 -7.65 11.60
CA ALA A 205 33.22 -7.68 12.40
C ALA A 205 32.79 -6.27 12.82
N LYS A 206 33.76 -5.45 13.28
CA LYS A 206 33.49 -4.05 13.63
C LYS A 206 33.03 -3.21 12.45
N LEU A 207 33.69 -3.34 11.31
CA LEU A 207 33.30 -2.61 10.10
C LEU A 207 31.87 -2.98 9.65
N ILE A 208 31.54 -4.28 9.63
CA ILE A 208 30.18 -4.75 9.28
C ILE A 208 29.15 -4.25 10.29
N GLU A 209 29.46 -4.26 11.58
CA GLU A 209 28.57 -3.75 12.62
C GLU A 209 28.29 -2.26 12.43
N ASP A 210 29.34 -1.45 12.19
CA ASP A 210 29.21 -0.02 12.00
C ASP A 210 28.35 0.30 10.75
N GLU A 211 28.57 -0.43 9.64
CA GLU A 211 27.75 -0.30 8.42
C GLU A 211 26.30 -0.71 8.63
N ILE A 212 26.03 -1.80 9.37
CA ILE A 212 24.67 -2.22 9.70
C ILE A 212 23.96 -1.16 10.56
N ILE A 213 24.66 -0.60 11.55
CA ILE A 213 24.09 0.47 12.40
C ILE A 213 23.81 1.72 11.58
N TYR A 214 24.72 2.09 10.66
CA TYR A 214 24.51 3.23 9.77
C TYR A 214 23.34 3.02 8.84
N ALA A 215 23.24 1.86 8.19
CA ALA A 215 22.12 1.49 7.33
C ALA A 215 20.78 1.48 8.10
N ASP A 216 20.74 0.88 9.33
CA ASP A 216 19.56 0.88 10.19
C ASP A 216 19.10 2.30 10.53
N LYS A 217 20.03 3.19 10.83
CA LYS A 217 19.72 4.59 11.15
C LYS A 217 19.13 5.32 9.94
N MET A 218 19.72 5.16 8.76
CA MET A 218 19.25 5.81 7.53
C MET A 218 17.87 5.27 7.13
N PHE A 219 17.70 3.95 7.11
CA PHE A 219 16.46 3.33 6.68
C PHE A 219 15.31 3.57 7.66
N SER A 220 15.56 3.46 8.96
CA SER A 220 14.57 3.78 10.00
C SER A 220 14.15 5.26 9.97
N GLY A 221 15.12 6.17 9.74
CA GLY A 221 14.85 7.59 9.55
C GLY A 221 14.00 7.88 8.32
N PHE A 222 14.32 7.23 7.20
CA PHE A 222 13.55 7.32 5.97
C PHE A 222 12.10 6.83 6.14
N LEU A 223 11.91 5.65 6.74
CA LEU A 223 10.56 5.11 7.01
C LEU A 223 9.74 6.03 7.89
N MET A 224 10.35 6.53 8.98
CA MET A 224 9.65 7.45 9.88
C MET A 224 9.31 8.77 9.19
N GLY A 225 10.23 9.29 8.39
CA GLY A 225 9.99 10.46 7.55
C GLY A 225 8.83 10.26 6.60
N LYS A 226 8.76 9.10 5.94
CA LYS A 226 7.66 8.75 5.03
C LYS A 226 6.31 8.59 5.73
N LEU A 227 6.27 8.03 6.93
CA LEU A 227 5.03 7.95 7.72
C LEU A 227 4.50 9.35 8.08
N VAL A 228 5.40 10.25 8.52
CA VAL A 228 5.02 11.63 8.84
C VAL A 228 4.60 12.40 7.58
N ASP A 229 5.35 12.28 6.49
CA ASP A 229 5.04 12.86 5.18
C ASP A 229 3.65 12.44 4.69
N SER A 230 3.35 11.13 4.73
CA SER A 230 2.05 10.57 4.37
C SER A 230 0.90 11.11 5.22
N LEU A 231 1.12 11.27 6.51
CA LEU A 231 0.13 11.87 7.40
C LEU A 231 -0.13 13.33 7.03
N ILE A 232 0.93 14.11 6.81
CA ILE A 232 0.83 15.54 6.43
C ILE A 232 0.10 15.66 5.09
N ILE A 233 0.48 14.87 4.08
CA ILE A 233 -0.17 14.87 2.76
C ILE A 233 -1.64 14.47 2.87
N GLY A 234 -1.97 13.46 3.68
CA GLY A 234 -3.36 13.07 3.94
C GLY A 234 -4.18 14.21 4.54
N VAL A 235 -3.62 14.94 5.52
CA VAL A 235 -4.29 16.09 6.13
C VAL A 235 -4.44 17.25 5.15
N ILE A 236 -3.40 17.59 4.39
CA ILE A 236 -3.45 18.64 3.37
C ILE A 236 -4.49 18.28 2.30
N CYS A 237 -4.48 17.03 1.85
CA CYS A 237 -5.45 16.52 0.88
C CYS A 237 -6.88 16.62 1.42
N PHE A 238 -7.09 16.29 2.70
CA PHE A 238 -8.41 16.42 3.33
C PHE A 238 -8.89 17.86 3.37
N ILE A 239 -8.04 18.78 3.81
CA ILE A 239 -8.38 20.20 3.87
C ILE A 239 -8.69 20.73 2.45
N GLY A 240 -7.83 20.44 1.47
CA GLY A 240 -8.01 20.88 0.09
C GLY A 240 -9.30 20.35 -0.55
N THR A 241 -9.55 19.05 -0.45
CA THR A 241 -10.75 18.42 -1.02
C THR A 241 -12.03 18.83 -0.29
N TYR A 242 -11.97 19.05 1.02
CA TYR A 242 -13.08 19.60 1.82
C TYR A 242 -13.42 21.02 1.39
N MET A 243 -12.42 21.89 1.19
CA MET A 243 -12.61 23.28 0.72
C MET A 243 -13.19 23.33 -0.70
N MET A 244 -12.89 22.34 -1.53
CA MET A 244 -13.46 22.19 -2.87
C MET A 244 -14.92 21.69 -2.85
N GLY A 245 -15.48 21.38 -1.68
CA GLY A 245 -16.85 20.88 -1.55
C GLY A 245 -17.04 19.42 -2.01
N ILE A 246 -15.94 18.64 -2.07
CA ILE A 246 -15.98 17.24 -2.49
C ILE A 246 -16.62 16.41 -1.36
N LYS A 247 -17.74 15.72 -1.66
CA LYS A 247 -18.48 14.92 -0.66
C LYS A 247 -17.64 13.76 -0.11
N SER A 248 -16.80 13.17 -0.96
CA SER A 248 -15.91 12.04 -0.63
C SER A 248 -14.53 12.49 -0.13
N ALA A 249 -14.38 13.73 0.38
CA ALA A 249 -13.10 14.31 0.80
C ALA A 249 -12.30 13.43 1.76
N LEU A 250 -12.94 12.86 2.79
CA LEU A 250 -12.29 11.97 3.75
C LEU A 250 -11.73 10.73 3.07
N LEU A 251 -12.51 10.10 2.20
CA LEU A 251 -12.10 8.88 1.50
C LEU A 251 -10.90 9.15 0.59
N VAL A 252 -11.00 10.18 -0.26
CA VAL A 252 -9.92 10.58 -1.18
C VAL A 252 -8.64 10.89 -0.42
N SER A 253 -8.72 11.65 0.67
CA SER A 253 -7.54 12.01 1.46
C SER A 253 -6.91 10.83 2.20
N VAL A 254 -7.71 9.89 2.69
CA VAL A 254 -7.20 8.65 3.29
C VAL A 254 -6.51 7.79 2.25
N VAL A 255 -7.09 7.62 1.06
CA VAL A 255 -6.47 6.87 -0.05
C VAL A 255 -5.14 7.49 -0.44
N VAL A 256 -5.13 8.81 -0.70
CA VAL A 256 -3.90 9.52 -1.10
C VAL A 256 -2.85 9.49 0.00
N GLY A 257 -3.23 9.76 1.25
CA GLY A 257 -2.31 9.77 2.38
C GLY A 257 -1.66 8.41 2.61
N VAL A 258 -2.45 7.33 2.55
CA VAL A 258 -1.91 5.98 2.79
C VAL A 258 -1.05 5.48 1.65
N THR A 259 -1.50 5.66 0.42
CA THR A 259 -0.70 5.25 -0.74
C THR A 259 0.61 6.01 -0.82
N ASN A 260 0.68 7.25 -0.29
CA ASN A 260 1.90 8.05 -0.25
C ASN A 260 3.02 7.45 0.63
N ILE A 261 2.72 6.45 1.49
CA ILE A 261 3.75 5.67 2.19
C ILE A 261 4.69 4.98 1.20
N ILE A 262 4.17 4.60 0.02
CA ILE A 262 4.96 3.98 -1.04
C ILE A 262 5.77 5.07 -1.77
N PRO A 263 7.11 5.05 -1.66
CA PRO A 263 7.94 6.06 -2.29
C PRO A 263 7.73 6.11 -3.81
N PHE A 264 7.72 7.30 -4.38
CA PHE A 264 7.55 7.61 -5.81
C PHE A 264 6.18 7.22 -6.39
N PHE A 265 5.68 6.03 -6.14
CA PHE A 265 4.42 5.53 -6.72
C PHE A 265 3.18 5.92 -5.92
N GLY A 266 3.34 6.22 -4.63
CA GLY A 266 2.24 6.52 -3.72
C GLY A 266 1.27 7.59 -4.22
N PRO A 267 1.76 8.77 -4.61
CA PRO A 267 0.90 9.83 -5.13
C PRO A 267 0.08 9.40 -6.35
N TYR A 268 0.68 8.64 -7.28
CA TYR A 268 -0.01 8.15 -8.48
C TYR A 268 -1.05 7.07 -8.15
N ILE A 269 -0.70 6.12 -7.29
CA ILE A 269 -1.60 5.03 -6.85
C ILE A 269 -2.82 5.60 -6.11
N GLY A 270 -2.66 6.71 -5.39
CA GLY A 270 -3.75 7.39 -4.71
C GLY A 270 -4.53 8.35 -5.61
N ALA A 271 -3.83 9.17 -6.39
CA ALA A 271 -4.45 10.21 -7.21
C ALA A 271 -5.25 9.65 -8.38
N VAL A 272 -4.75 8.63 -9.09
CA VAL A 272 -5.43 8.09 -10.26
C VAL A 272 -6.82 7.55 -9.94
N PRO A 273 -7.00 6.59 -8.99
CA PRO A 273 -8.35 6.11 -8.66
C PRO A 273 -9.23 7.21 -8.06
N SER A 274 -8.65 8.11 -7.27
CA SER A 274 -9.40 9.23 -6.69
C SER A 274 -9.89 10.22 -7.75
N THR A 275 -9.06 10.56 -8.73
CA THR A 275 -9.46 11.42 -9.87
C THR A 275 -10.55 10.76 -10.71
N LEU A 276 -10.42 9.45 -10.98
CA LEU A 276 -11.43 8.69 -11.71
C LEU A 276 -12.76 8.66 -10.96
N TRP A 277 -12.72 8.47 -9.64
CA TRP A 277 -13.91 8.55 -8.80
C TRP A 277 -14.57 9.93 -8.88
N LEU A 278 -13.79 11.00 -8.72
CA LEU A 278 -14.30 12.36 -8.77
C LEU A 278 -14.82 12.74 -10.16
N LEU A 279 -14.25 12.18 -11.22
CA LEU A 279 -14.74 12.39 -12.58
C LEU A 279 -16.18 11.90 -12.77
N LEU A 280 -16.53 10.79 -12.08
CA LEU A 280 -17.90 10.25 -12.09
C LEU A 280 -18.86 11.07 -11.24
N GLU A 281 -18.37 11.63 -10.13
CA GLU A 281 -19.18 12.45 -9.23
C GLU A 281 -19.41 13.85 -9.83
N ASN A 282 -18.34 14.50 -10.25
CA ASN A 282 -18.35 15.83 -10.88
C ASN A 282 -17.06 16.08 -11.66
N PRO A 283 -17.09 16.22 -12.99
CA PRO A 283 -15.90 16.47 -13.81
C PRO A 283 -15.08 17.70 -13.39
N LEU A 284 -15.72 18.76 -12.91
CA LEU A 284 -15.04 19.97 -12.43
C LEU A 284 -14.26 19.69 -11.14
N HIS A 285 -14.81 18.90 -10.23
CA HIS A 285 -14.09 18.49 -9.01
C HIS A 285 -12.86 17.62 -9.34
N ALA A 286 -12.98 16.72 -10.33
CA ALA A 286 -11.86 15.92 -10.79
C ALA A 286 -10.74 16.80 -11.38
N PHE A 287 -11.09 17.81 -12.17
CA PHE A 287 -10.13 18.73 -12.76
C PHE A 287 -9.41 19.56 -11.68
N TYR A 288 -10.15 20.14 -10.72
CA TYR A 288 -9.54 20.87 -9.60
C TYR A 288 -8.67 19.98 -8.73
N PHE A 289 -9.11 18.75 -8.46
CA PHE A 289 -8.34 17.76 -7.69
C PHE A 289 -7.05 17.37 -8.42
N LEU A 290 -7.10 17.15 -9.73
CA LEU A 290 -5.92 16.83 -10.53
C LEU A 290 -4.86 17.94 -10.46
N ILE A 291 -5.28 19.20 -10.63
CA ILE A 291 -4.40 20.36 -10.48
C ILE A 291 -3.81 20.40 -9.07
N PHE A 292 -4.65 20.21 -8.05
CA PHE A 292 -4.25 20.23 -6.65
C PHE A 292 -3.19 19.17 -6.29
N VAL A 293 -3.29 17.97 -6.88
CA VAL A 293 -2.33 16.88 -6.60
C VAL A 293 -1.01 17.07 -7.36
N ILE A 294 -1.03 17.77 -8.52
CA ILE A 294 0.19 18.03 -9.30
C ILE A 294 1.01 19.18 -8.71
N VAL A 295 0.37 20.16 -8.07
CA VAL A 295 1.01 21.34 -7.44
C VAL A 295 1.54 21.02 -6.06
#